data_39b2c9e19c3d0cae9f0729edb9a754dd
#
_entry.id   39b2c9e19c3d0cae9f0729edb9a754dd
#
_cell.length_a   1.000
_cell.length_b   1.000
_cell.length_c   1.000
_cell.angle_alpha   90.00
_cell.angle_beta   90.00
_cell.angle_gamma   90.00
#
_symmetry.space_group_name_H-M   'P 1'
#
loop_
_entity.id
_entity.type
_entity.pdbx_description
1 polymer ?
#
loop_
_entity_poly.entity_id
_entity_poly.type
_entity_poly.pdbx_seq_one_letter_code
_entity_poly.pdbx_strand_id
1 'polypeptide(L)'
;MGTDLGRLILRVAVGSIFVEHGTQKLFGWFGGHGPGGTGEFFESLGLRPGRRNAIAAGIAESGGGALLALGLATPAAAAAVGSVMVTALRTAIWPDGIKVGTGGYELLLLADAVAIANIGPGQWSLDAALGRERRGAGWAAAAFGTALAGSAVAIAAGRRYSEARVEDGSVSEQRAQTGAKAATT
;
A
#
# COMPACT_ATOMS: atom_id res chain seq x y z
N MET A 1 15.67 -11.33 -27.24
CA MET A 1 14.33 -10.82 -27.63
C MET A 1 13.20 -11.45 -26.81
N GLY A 2 13.06 -12.77 -26.69
CA GLY A 2 11.92 -13.38 -25.98
C GLY A 2 11.79 -13.04 -24.50
N THR A 3 12.90 -12.93 -23.78
CA THR A 3 12.90 -12.57 -22.34
C THR A 3 12.47 -11.12 -22.06
N ASP A 4 12.79 -10.18 -22.93
CA ASP A 4 12.42 -8.77 -22.76
C ASP A 4 10.94 -8.51 -23.07
N LEU A 5 10.38 -9.23 -24.04
CA LEU A 5 8.94 -9.21 -24.30
C LEU A 5 8.16 -9.75 -23.07
N GLY A 6 8.62 -10.86 -22.49
CA GLY A 6 7.99 -11.42 -21.28
C GLY A 6 8.02 -10.43 -20.09
N ARG A 7 9.14 -9.74 -19.89
CA ARG A 7 9.27 -8.70 -18.87
C ARG A 7 8.34 -7.52 -19.13
N LEU A 8 8.23 -7.06 -20.37
CA LEU A 8 7.30 -5.99 -20.76
C LEU A 8 5.85 -6.39 -20.46
N ILE A 9 5.42 -7.57 -20.91
CA ILE A 9 4.06 -8.07 -20.69
C ILE A 9 3.77 -8.14 -19.19
N LEU A 10 4.67 -8.72 -18.40
CA LEU A 10 4.49 -8.86 -16.96
C LEU A 10 4.36 -7.49 -16.27
N ARG A 11 5.25 -6.55 -16.58
CA ARG A 11 5.22 -5.20 -16.01
C ARG A 11 3.93 -4.44 -16.36
N VAL A 12 3.52 -4.51 -17.63
CA VAL A 12 2.31 -3.80 -18.09
C VAL A 12 1.08 -4.43 -17.46
N ALA A 13 0.97 -5.74 -17.42
CA ALA A 13 -0.16 -6.43 -16.80
C ALA A 13 -0.28 -6.11 -15.31
N VAL A 14 0.80 -6.35 -14.54
CA VAL A 14 0.81 -6.11 -13.09
C VAL A 14 0.65 -4.61 -12.79
N GLY A 15 1.36 -3.75 -13.54
CA GLY A 15 1.27 -2.31 -13.38
C GLY A 15 -0.14 -1.76 -13.64
N SER A 16 -0.82 -2.26 -14.67
CA SER A 16 -2.21 -1.85 -14.99
C SER A 16 -3.19 -2.24 -13.90
N ILE A 17 -3.05 -3.42 -13.31
CA ILE A 17 -3.86 -3.87 -12.17
C ILE A 17 -3.69 -2.91 -10.98
N PHE A 18 -2.46 -2.52 -10.67
CA PHE A 18 -2.23 -1.56 -9.58
C PHE A 18 -2.75 -0.17 -9.89
N VAL A 19 -2.64 0.31 -11.13
CA VAL A 19 -3.24 1.58 -11.55
C VAL A 19 -4.76 1.55 -11.37
N GLU A 20 -5.43 0.47 -11.76
CA GLU A 20 -6.86 0.29 -11.55
C GLU A 20 -7.21 0.36 -10.05
N HIS A 21 -6.56 -0.45 -9.22
CA HIS A 21 -6.82 -0.49 -7.77
C HIS A 21 -6.54 0.84 -7.07
N GLY A 22 -5.50 1.55 -7.50
CA GLY A 22 -5.18 2.87 -6.96
C GLY A 22 -6.21 3.92 -7.35
N THR A 23 -6.67 3.92 -8.60
CA THR A 23 -7.70 4.86 -9.08
C THR A 23 -9.08 4.56 -8.51
N GLN A 24 -9.39 3.30 -8.19
CA GLN A 24 -10.56 2.91 -7.41
C GLN A 24 -10.57 3.60 -6.04
N LYS A 25 -9.42 3.65 -5.36
CA LYS A 25 -9.27 4.27 -4.05
C LYS A 25 -9.26 5.80 -4.12
N LEU A 26 -8.62 6.39 -5.16
CA LEU A 26 -8.49 7.84 -5.29
C LEU A 26 -9.74 8.51 -5.85
N PHE A 27 -10.38 7.91 -6.83
CA PHE A 27 -11.42 8.55 -7.63
C PHE A 27 -12.75 7.79 -7.64
N GLY A 28 -12.77 6.57 -7.12
CA GLY A 28 -13.96 5.70 -7.22
C GLY A 28 -14.17 5.12 -8.62
N TRP A 29 -13.19 5.20 -9.52
CA TRP A 29 -13.30 4.65 -10.88
C TRP A 29 -13.42 3.12 -10.85
N PHE A 30 -13.89 2.54 -11.93
CA PHE A 30 -14.04 1.07 -12.10
C PHE A 30 -14.83 0.39 -10.96
N GLY A 31 -15.85 1.07 -10.44
CA GLY A 31 -16.68 0.54 -9.34
C GLY A 31 -16.04 0.65 -7.95
N GLY A 32 -14.99 1.45 -7.80
CA GLY A 32 -14.34 1.70 -6.51
C GLY A 32 -15.15 2.63 -5.61
N HIS A 33 -14.78 2.68 -4.32
CA HIS A 33 -15.51 3.45 -3.30
C HIS A 33 -14.92 4.84 -3.05
N GLY A 34 -13.85 5.22 -3.76
CA GLY A 34 -13.14 6.48 -3.54
C GLY A 34 -12.50 6.59 -2.15
N PRO A 35 -11.95 7.76 -1.79
CA PRO A 35 -11.24 7.93 -0.53
C PRO A 35 -12.12 7.84 0.72
N GLY A 36 -13.44 8.11 0.57
CA GLY A 36 -14.41 8.03 1.67
C GLY A 36 -14.67 6.58 2.06
N GLY A 37 -15.30 5.80 1.17
CA GLY A 37 -15.68 4.43 1.49
C GLY A 37 -14.46 3.51 1.70
N THR A 38 -13.37 3.72 0.93
CA THR A 38 -12.10 3.02 1.21
C THR A 38 -11.55 3.40 2.59
N GLY A 39 -11.70 4.67 2.99
CA GLY A 39 -11.28 5.15 4.30
C GLY A 39 -12.04 4.50 5.45
N GLU A 40 -13.36 4.38 5.35
CA GLU A 40 -14.21 3.68 6.33
C GLU A 40 -13.77 2.22 6.48
N PHE A 41 -13.55 1.52 5.38
CA PHE A 41 -13.01 0.17 5.40
C PHE A 41 -11.62 0.10 6.08
N PHE A 42 -10.73 1.03 5.79
CA PHE A 42 -9.40 1.07 6.42
C PHE A 42 -9.47 1.35 7.92
N GLU A 43 -10.41 2.19 8.37
CA GLU A 43 -10.64 2.41 9.80
C GLU A 43 -11.11 1.17 10.53
N SER A 44 -11.96 0.35 9.90
CA SER A 44 -12.38 -0.95 10.47
C SER A 44 -11.21 -1.92 10.65
N LEU A 45 -10.14 -1.77 9.84
CA LEU A 45 -8.90 -2.55 9.95
C LEU A 45 -7.87 -1.92 10.90
N GLY A 46 -8.20 -0.81 11.57
CA GLY A 46 -7.28 -0.10 12.47
C GLY A 46 -6.28 0.82 11.76
N LEU A 47 -6.40 1.02 10.45
CA LEU A 47 -5.57 1.94 9.67
C LEU A 47 -6.13 3.37 9.76
N ARG A 48 -5.82 4.09 10.83
CA ARG A 48 -6.35 5.42 11.13
C ARG A 48 -5.33 6.53 10.91
N PRO A 49 -5.73 7.76 10.44
CA PRO A 49 -7.07 8.09 9.93
C PRO A 49 -7.31 7.48 8.54
N GLY A 50 -8.46 6.80 8.37
CA GLY A 50 -8.72 5.94 7.22
C GLY A 50 -8.67 6.65 5.88
N ARG A 51 -9.28 7.83 5.74
CA ARG A 51 -9.27 8.60 4.49
C ARG A 51 -7.84 8.97 4.03
N ARG A 52 -6.93 9.34 4.94
CA ARG A 52 -5.54 9.64 4.61
C ARG A 52 -4.80 8.40 4.14
N ASN A 53 -5.01 7.28 4.81
CA ASN A 53 -4.41 6.00 4.43
C ASN A 53 -4.96 5.49 3.09
N ALA A 54 -6.26 5.70 2.79
CA ALA A 54 -6.84 5.37 1.50
C ALA A 54 -6.20 6.17 0.35
N ILE A 55 -5.99 7.47 0.56
CA ILE A 55 -5.29 8.34 -0.42
C ILE A 55 -3.83 7.90 -0.59
N ALA A 56 -3.12 7.64 0.51
CA ALA A 56 -1.71 7.20 0.45
C ALA A 56 -1.58 5.85 -0.27
N ALA A 57 -2.45 4.89 0.01
CA ALA A 57 -2.49 3.61 -0.68
C ALA A 57 -2.82 3.79 -2.17
N GLY A 58 -3.81 4.62 -2.49
CA GLY A 58 -4.18 4.91 -3.87
C GLY A 58 -3.05 5.54 -4.68
N ILE A 59 -2.29 6.48 -4.08
CA ILE A 59 -1.09 7.07 -4.72
C ILE A 59 0.01 6.03 -4.89
N ALA A 60 0.27 5.21 -3.87
CA ALA A 60 1.30 4.17 -3.94
C ALA A 60 0.98 3.11 -5.00
N GLU A 61 -0.28 2.70 -5.12
CA GLU A 61 -0.73 1.74 -6.14
C GLU A 61 -0.75 2.36 -7.53
N SER A 62 -1.41 3.50 -7.74
CA SER A 62 -1.49 4.13 -9.07
C SER A 62 -0.12 4.56 -9.57
N GLY A 63 0.65 5.25 -8.72
CA GLY A 63 1.98 5.74 -9.07
C GLY A 63 2.98 4.60 -9.22
N GLY A 64 3.03 3.67 -8.26
CA GLY A 64 3.88 2.51 -8.33
C GLY A 64 3.54 1.59 -9.50
N GLY A 65 2.25 1.37 -9.77
CA GLY A 65 1.78 0.60 -10.92
C GLY A 65 2.18 1.23 -12.26
N ALA A 66 2.00 2.54 -12.41
CA ALA A 66 2.43 3.27 -13.61
C ALA A 66 3.97 3.18 -13.80
N LEU A 67 4.74 3.35 -12.73
CA LEU A 67 6.20 3.21 -12.76
C LEU A 67 6.62 1.79 -13.13
N LEU A 68 5.95 0.75 -12.62
CA LEU A 68 6.20 -0.65 -13.01
C LEU A 68 5.90 -0.87 -14.49
N ALA A 69 4.75 -0.41 -14.98
CA ALA A 69 4.37 -0.56 -16.39
C ALA A 69 5.41 0.10 -17.32
N LEU A 70 5.84 1.31 -17.00
CA LEU A 70 6.87 2.05 -17.73
C LEU A 70 8.28 1.48 -17.54
N GLY A 71 8.50 0.66 -16.49
CA GLY A 71 9.82 0.19 -16.10
C GLY A 71 10.74 1.32 -15.65
N LEU A 72 10.22 2.22 -14.84
CA LEU A 72 10.95 3.36 -14.28
C LEU A 72 11.10 3.21 -12.77
N ALA A 73 12.31 3.39 -12.26
CA ALA A 73 12.65 3.21 -10.85
C ALA A 73 12.11 1.88 -10.29
N THR A 74 12.25 0.81 -11.07
CA THR A 74 11.57 -0.47 -10.90
C THR A 74 11.60 -1.02 -9.46
N PRO A 75 12.74 -1.06 -8.72
CA PRO A 75 12.72 -1.56 -7.33
C PRO A 75 11.93 -0.67 -6.37
N ALA A 76 11.93 0.65 -6.57
CA ALA A 76 11.16 1.57 -5.74
C ALA A 76 9.65 1.46 -6.02
N ALA A 77 9.28 1.29 -7.29
CA ALA A 77 7.92 1.02 -7.71
C ALA A 77 7.38 -0.29 -7.09
N ALA A 78 8.19 -1.36 -7.15
CA ALA A 78 7.87 -2.63 -6.52
C ALA A 78 7.70 -2.52 -4.99
N ALA A 79 8.56 -1.73 -4.33
CA ALA A 79 8.44 -1.45 -2.90
C ALA A 79 7.15 -0.70 -2.54
N ALA A 80 6.75 0.29 -3.36
CA ALA A 80 5.54 1.07 -3.15
C ALA A 80 4.28 0.20 -3.21
N VAL A 81 4.09 -0.54 -4.31
CA VAL A 81 2.92 -1.44 -4.46
C VAL A 81 2.98 -2.59 -3.46
N GLY A 82 4.17 -3.14 -3.21
CA GLY A 82 4.40 -4.20 -2.23
C GLY A 82 4.02 -3.78 -0.81
N SER A 83 4.26 -2.52 -0.41
CA SER A 83 3.88 -2.04 0.92
C SER A 83 2.37 -2.07 1.15
N VAL A 84 1.58 -1.77 0.12
CA VAL A 84 0.12 -1.87 0.20
C VAL A 84 -0.33 -3.33 0.28
N MET A 85 0.25 -4.22 -0.53
CA MET A 85 -0.06 -5.66 -0.48
C MET A 85 0.31 -6.30 0.86
N VAL A 86 1.49 -5.99 1.41
CA VAL A 86 1.89 -6.45 2.75
C VAL A 86 0.92 -5.91 3.82
N THR A 87 0.47 -4.66 3.70
CA THR A 87 -0.49 -4.09 4.64
C THR A 87 -1.82 -4.81 4.57
N ALA A 88 -2.35 -5.04 3.37
CA ALA A 88 -3.59 -5.79 3.16
C ALA A 88 -3.50 -7.21 3.72
N LEU A 89 -2.41 -7.93 3.43
CA LEU A 89 -2.16 -9.27 3.98
C LEU A 89 -2.14 -9.27 5.51
N ARG A 90 -1.54 -8.27 6.14
CA ARG A 90 -1.41 -8.22 7.61
C ARG A 90 -2.66 -7.76 8.34
N THR A 91 -3.47 -6.90 7.74
CA THR A 91 -4.61 -6.26 8.43
C THR A 91 -5.94 -6.87 8.05
N ALA A 92 -6.15 -7.23 6.79
CA ALA A 92 -7.42 -7.74 6.30
C ALA A 92 -7.47 -9.27 6.19
N ILE A 93 -6.31 -9.93 6.00
CA ILE A 93 -6.29 -11.34 5.62
C ILE A 93 -5.72 -12.22 6.72
N TRP A 94 -4.60 -11.82 7.34
CA TRP A 94 -3.92 -12.61 8.35
C TRP A 94 -4.78 -13.01 9.56
N PRO A 95 -5.68 -12.14 10.08
CA PRO A 95 -6.54 -12.51 11.20
C PRO A 95 -7.41 -13.74 10.93
N ASP A 96 -7.86 -13.93 9.68
CA ASP A 96 -8.73 -15.04 9.26
C ASP A 96 -7.97 -16.18 8.56
N GLY A 97 -6.67 -16.03 8.40
CA GLY A 97 -5.78 -16.95 7.69
C GLY A 97 -5.80 -16.77 6.17
N ILE A 98 -4.63 -16.98 5.55
CA ILE A 98 -4.48 -16.91 4.10
C ILE A 98 -5.10 -18.16 3.48
N LYS A 99 -6.12 -17.97 2.64
CA LYS A 99 -6.77 -19.03 1.83
C LYS A 99 -6.67 -18.65 0.37
N VAL A 100 -6.74 -19.64 -0.53
CA VAL A 100 -6.67 -19.41 -1.99
C VAL A 100 -7.74 -18.41 -2.45
N GLY A 101 -8.92 -18.40 -1.83
CA GLY A 101 -10.00 -17.46 -2.11
C GLY A 101 -9.92 -16.14 -1.35
N THR A 102 -9.01 -16.04 -0.35
CA THR A 102 -8.86 -14.83 0.48
C THR A 102 -7.37 -14.60 0.72
N GLY A 103 -6.78 -13.60 0.06
CA GLY A 103 -5.37 -13.24 0.19
C GLY A 103 -4.44 -13.87 -0.84
N GLY A 104 -4.91 -14.84 -1.61
CA GLY A 104 -4.11 -15.44 -2.70
C GLY A 104 -3.76 -14.43 -3.79
N TYR A 105 -4.67 -13.50 -4.07
CA TYR A 105 -4.48 -12.45 -5.05
C TYR A 105 -3.45 -11.41 -4.61
N GLU A 106 -3.53 -10.93 -3.38
CA GLU A 106 -2.58 -9.98 -2.81
C GLU A 106 -1.17 -10.59 -2.70
N LEU A 107 -1.11 -11.88 -2.32
CA LEU A 107 0.16 -12.61 -2.27
C LEU A 107 0.77 -12.77 -3.66
N LEU A 108 -0.03 -13.07 -4.69
CA LEU A 108 0.42 -13.17 -6.07
C LEU A 108 0.98 -11.83 -6.56
N LEU A 109 0.24 -10.73 -6.38
CA LEU A 109 0.68 -9.39 -6.79
C LEU A 109 1.95 -8.96 -6.06
N LEU A 110 2.10 -9.30 -4.76
CA LEU A 110 3.33 -9.05 -4.01
C LEU A 110 4.50 -9.85 -4.60
N ALA A 111 4.29 -11.14 -4.88
CA ALA A 111 5.31 -12.00 -5.48
C ALA A 111 5.73 -11.50 -6.86
N ASP A 112 4.78 -11.07 -7.70
CA ASP A 112 5.05 -10.50 -9.02
C ASP A 112 5.87 -9.21 -8.91
N ALA A 113 5.52 -8.31 -8.00
CA ALA A 113 6.29 -7.07 -7.79
C ALA A 113 7.73 -7.36 -7.36
N VAL A 114 7.94 -8.31 -6.45
CA VAL A 114 9.30 -8.74 -6.02
C VAL A 114 10.04 -9.44 -7.15
N ALA A 115 9.35 -10.28 -7.93
CA ALA A 115 9.93 -10.95 -9.10
C ALA A 115 10.37 -9.94 -10.16
N ILE A 116 9.57 -8.91 -10.45
CA ILE A 116 9.92 -7.83 -11.37
C ILE A 116 11.16 -7.08 -10.87
N ALA A 117 11.27 -6.78 -9.58
CA ALA A 117 12.46 -6.16 -9.01
C ALA A 117 13.71 -7.04 -9.14
N ASN A 118 13.55 -8.38 -9.07
CA ASN A 118 14.64 -9.33 -9.22
C ASN A 118 15.09 -9.48 -10.67
N ILE A 119 14.17 -9.73 -11.60
CA ILE A 119 14.50 -9.95 -13.02
C ILE A 119 14.87 -8.64 -13.74
N GLY A 120 14.47 -7.51 -13.16
CA GLY A 120 14.68 -6.17 -13.71
C GLY A 120 13.71 -5.79 -14.81
N PRO A 121 13.74 -4.51 -15.21
CA PRO A 121 12.75 -3.93 -16.11
C PRO A 121 12.87 -4.41 -17.57
N GLY A 122 14.05 -4.90 -17.99
CA GLY A 122 14.33 -5.28 -19.37
C GLY A 122 14.60 -4.13 -20.30
N GLN A 123 15.07 -4.43 -21.52
CA GLN A 123 15.54 -3.40 -22.46
C GLN A 123 14.45 -2.43 -22.94
N TRP A 124 13.20 -2.87 -22.97
CA TRP A 124 12.06 -2.02 -23.36
C TRP A 124 11.47 -1.28 -22.16
N SER A 125 12.32 -0.53 -21.43
CA SER A 125 11.96 0.18 -20.20
C SER A 125 12.61 1.56 -20.15
N LEU A 126 12.04 2.47 -19.37
CA LEU A 126 12.65 3.78 -19.14
C LEU A 126 13.95 3.68 -18.34
N ASP A 127 14.07 2.75 -17.41
CA ASP A 127 15.32 2.50 -16.68
C ASP A 127 16.46 2.12 -17.64
N ALA A 128 16.17 1.27 -18.64
CA ALA A 128 17.15 0.89 -19.66
C ALA A 128 17.52 2.08 -20.55
N ALA A 129 16.54 2.84 -21.03
CA ALA A 129 16.78 4.03 -21.85
C ALA A 129 17.62 5.09 -21.14
N LEU A 130 17.53 5.16 -19.80
CA LEU A 130 18.29 6.08 -18.96
C LEU A 130 19.61 5.48 -18.44
N GLY A 131 19.95 4.22 -18.79
CA GLY A 131 21.13 3.53 -18.29
C GLY A 131 21.10 3.28 -16.76
N ARG A 132 19.93 3.14 -16.19
CA ARG A 132 19.72 2.99 -14.72
C ARG A 132 19.08 1.67 -14.33
N GLU A 133 19.23 0.65 -15.15
CA GLU A 133 18.71 -0.68 -14.85
C GLU A 133 19.24 -1.23 -13.53
N ARG A 134 18.31 -1.60 -12.66
CA ARG A 134 18.59 -2.24 -11.36
C ARG A 134 17.89 -3.57 -11.32
N ARG A 135 18.64 -4.65 -11.04
CA ARG A 135 18.15 -6.02 -11.04
C ARG A 135 18.97 -6.90 -10.10
N GLY A 136 18.44 -8.07 -9.79
CA GLY A 136 19.10 -9.09 -8.97
C GLY A 136 18.53 -9.17 -7.56
N ALA A 137 18.91 -10.24 -6.86
CA ALA A 137 18.36 -10.59 -5.54
C ALA A 137 18.52 -9.48 -4.49
N GLY A 138 19.60 -8.71 -4.54
CA GLY A 138 19.81 -7.58 -3.63
C GLY A 138 18.75 -6.48 -3.77
N TRP A 139 18.36 -6.14 -5.01
CA TRP A 139 17.33 -5.16 -5.27
C TRP A 139 15.93 -5.68 -4.94
N ALA A 140 15.68 -6.97 -5.21
CA ALA A 140 14.44 -7.62 -4.79
C ALA A 140 14.29 -7.65 -3.26
N ALA A 141 15.36 -8.00 -2.55
CA ALA A 141 15.40 -7.99 -1.08
C ALA A 141 15.21 -6.58 -0.52
N ALA A 142 15.84 -5.57 -1.12
CA ALA A 142 15.66 -4.17 -0.73
C ALA A 142 14.22 -3.70 -0.97
N ALA A 143 13.63 -4.01 -2.11
CA ALA A 143 12.24 -3.68 -2.41
C ALA A 143 11.27 -4.35 -1.42
N PHE A 144 11.45 -5.63 -1.16
CA PHE A 144 10.62 -6.37 -0.20
C PHE A 144 10.80 -5.87 1.24
N GLY A 145 12.04 -5.63 1.68
CA GLY A 145 12.33 -5.05 3.00
C GLY A 145 11.72 -3.67 3.18
N THR A 146 11.78 -2.82 2.14
CA THR A 146 11.11 -1.50 2.13
C THR A 146 9.58 -1.64 2.18
N ALA A 147 9.02 -2.63 1.48
CA ALA A 147 7.59 -2.92 1.55
C ALA A 147 7.15 -3.32 2.97
N LEU A 148 7.91 -4.18 3.63
CA LEU A 148 7.66 -4.57 5.03
C LEU A 148 7.75 -3.37 5.98
N ALA A 149 8.76 -2.52 5.81
CA ALA A 149 8.94 -1.32 6.62
C ALA A 149 7.80 -0.32 6.41
N GLY A 150 7.40 -0.06 5.16
CA GLY A 150 6.27 0.82 4.81
C GLY A 150 4.96 0.35 5.45
N SER A 151 4.68 -0.96 5.37
CA SER A 151 3.52 -1.57 6.04
C SER A 151 3.60 -1.40 7.57
N ALA A 152 4.77 -1.64 8.18
CA ALA A 152 4.94 -1.48 9.62
C ALA A 152 4.70 -0.03 10.07
N VAL A 153 5.18 0.95 9.31
CA VAL A 153 4.95 2.38 9.56
C VAL A 153 3.47 2.72 9.47
N ALA A 154 2.77 2.26 8.43
CA ALA A 154 1.33 2.53 8.27
C ALA A 154 0.51 1.99 9.45
N ILE A 155 0.76 0.75 9.87
CA ILE A 155 0.07 0.11 10.99
C ILE A 155 0.42 0.80 12.31
N ALA A 156 1.69 1.12 12.56
CA ALA A 156 2.12 1.80 13.78
C ALA A 156 1.53 3.22 13.89
N ALA A 157 1.48 3.94 12.77
CA ALA A 157 0.86 5.26 12.72
C ALA A 157 -0.63 5.21 13.07
N GLY A 158 -1.35 4.20 12.57
CA GLY A 158 -2.76 3.98 12.90
C GLY A 158 -3.00 3.73 14.39
N ARG A 159 -2.16 2.91 15.02
CA ARG A 159 -2.21 2.63 16.46
C ARG A 159 -1.99 3.89 17.29
N ARG A 160 -0.92 4.64 17.02
CA ARG A 160 -0.61 5.90 17.73
C ARG A 160 -1.73 6.93 17.60
N TYR A 161 -2.33 7.04 16.43
CA TYR A 161 -3.47 7.93 16.22
C TYR A 161 -4.68 7.53 17.09
N SER A 162 -4.94 6.25 17.23
CA SER A 162 -6.03 5.73 18.09
C SER A 162 -5.77 6.01 19.57
N GLU A 163 -4.55 5.78 20.04
CA GLU A 163 -4.12 6.02 21.42
C GLU A 163 -4.26 7.51 21.79
N ALA A 164 -3.75 8.42 20.96
CA ALA A 164 -3.85 9.86 21.17
C ALA A 164 -5.31 10.36 21.23
N ARG A 165 -6.21 9.75 20.45
CA ARG A 165 -7.64 10.08 20.47
C ARG A 165 -8.35 9.64 21.74
N VAL A 166 -7.98 8.50 22.29
CA VAL A 166 -8.53 7.98 23.56
C VAL A 166 -8.08 8.89 24.71
N GLU A 167 -6.82 9.29 24.71
CA GLU A 167 -6.25 10.16 25.73
C GLU A 167 -6.90 11.55 25.74
N ASP A 168 -7.09 12.16 24.55
CA ASP A 168 -7.76 13.46 24.41
C ASP A 168 -9.25 13.40 24.85
N GLY A 169 -9.95 12.30 24.53
CA GLY A 169 -11.32 12.05 24.97
C GLY A 169 -11.43 11.94 26.49
N SER A 170 -10.55 11.20 27.13
CA SER A 170 -10.53 11.03 28.59
C SER A 170 -10.24 12.35 29.34
N VAL A 171 -9.32 13.14 28.82
CA VAL A 171 -8.99 14.47 29.38
C VAL A 171 -10.15 15.45 29.26
N SER A 172 -10.87 15.44 28.13
CA SER A 172 -12.02 16.30 27.91
C SER A 172 -13.22 15.92 28.81
N GLU A 173 -13.46 14.63 29.02
CA GLU A 173 -14.48 14.17 29.97
C GLU A 173 -14.15 14.53 31.42
N GLN A 174 -12.90 14.36 31.85
CA GLN A 174 -12.46 14.78 33.18
C GLN A 174 -12.64 16.29 33.41
N ARG A 175 -12.30 17.12 32.43
CA ARG A 175 -12.50 18.57 32.52
C ARG A 175 -13.96 18.94 32.62
N ALA A 176 -14.85 18.29 31.86
CA ALA A 176 -16.29 18.52 31.91
C ALA A 176 -16.87 18.14 33.29
N GLN A 177 -16.46 17.02 33.86
CA GLN A 177 -16.90 16.58 35.19
C GLN A 177 -16.41 17.51 36.31
N THR A 178 -15.16 17.98 36.21
CA THR A 178 -14.58 18.92 37.20
C THR A 178 -15.28 20.29 37.13
N GLY A 179 -15.57 20.79 35.94
CA GLY A 179 -16.28 22.04 35.71
C GLY A 179 -17.74 22.01 36.22
N ALA A 180 -18.44 20.88 35.98
CA ALA A 180 -19.80 20.66 36.49
C ALA A 180 -19.86 20.64 38.03
N LYS A 181 -18.87 20.01 38.69
CA LYS A 181 -18.79 19.95 40.16
C LYS A 181 -18.48 21.31 40.78
N ALA A 182 -17.69 22.15 40.13
CA ALA A 182 -17.38 23.50 40.59
C ALA A 182 -18.57 24.50 40.44
N ALA A 183 -19.50 24.22 39.51
CA ALA A 183 -20.67 25.07 39.30
C ALA A 183 -21.86 24.77 40.24
N THR A 184 -21.78 23.67 41.00
CA THR A 184 -22.81 23.22 41.93
C THR A 184 -22.47 23.49 43.41
N THR A 185 -21.33 24.11 43.70
CA THR A 185 -20.89 24.60 45.00
C THR A 185 -20.95 26.11 45.08
#